data_6c73f118c14c078bc00c842a1d21f1b7
#
_entry.id   6c73f118c14c078bc00c842a1d21f1b7
#
_cell.length_a   1.000
_cell.length_b   1.000
_cell.length_c   1.000
_cell.angle_alpha   90.00
_cell.angle_beta   90.00
_cell.angle_gamma   90.00
#
_symmetry.space_group_name_H-M   'P 1'
#
loop_
_entity.id
_entity.type
_entity.pdbx_description
1 polymer ?
#
loop_
_entity_poly.entity_id
_entity_poly.type
_entity_poly.pdbx_seq_one_letter_code
_entity_poly.pdbx_strand_id
1 'polypeptide(L)'
;PVGYRISTYAVDPKRLAAFTPEAVLKACVSSDVPLYPFIANSAGEDGFDYAPAMAALCARDYVDIEKASCSFDSDSFKAQLQLLELQEAAKAESFPCNGLFYYDVIADAGTVAYRAERYLLPPMEQYVFCGYPSDHANGSVLHFSELFAINANSKQKSGAWAFLSYLLTQPCQESMQLRLPVNDSVLHAQLAGQLKKETITQHEIDLFYQLVDGLRVADYPTDPVEQIIREELAPYLAGDATEDETADKVQSRVYLYLQEQYQ
;
A
#
# COMPACT_ATOMS: atom_id res chain seq x y z
N PRO A 1 -2.09 9.63 -14.61
CA PRO A 1 -1.66 8.23 -14.73
C PRO A 1 -2.36 7.56 -15.91
N VAL A 2 -1.75 6.54 -16.49
CA VAL A 2 -2.39 5.72 -17.53
C VAL A 2 -2.75 4.32 -17.02
N GLY A 3 -2.26 3.94 -15.86
CA GLY A 3 -2.60 2.71 -15.16
C GLY A 3 -2.24 2.82 -13.69
N TYR A 4 -2.66 1.86 -12.89
CA TYR A 4 -2.37 1.80 -11.46
C TYR A 4 -2.25 0.37 -10.95
N ARG A 5 -1.68 0.21 -9.78
CA ARG A 5 -1.62 -1.02 -8.99
C ARG A 5 -2.01 -0.69 -7.56
N ILE A 6 -2.50 -1.68 -6.83
CA ILE A 6 -2.87 -1.52 -5.42
C ILE A 6 -2.07 -2.52 -4.60
N SER A 7 -1.27 -2.03 -3.66
CA SER A 7 -0.68 -2.85 -2.62
C SER A 7 -1.64 -2.92 -1.45
N THR A 8 -1.96 -4.14 -1.03
CA THR A 8 -2.92 -4.39 0.04
C THR A 8 -2.56 -5.64 0.80
N TYR A 9 -3.22 -5.84 1.93
CA TYR A 9 -3.18 -7.07 2.70
C TYR A 9 -4.58 -7.63 2.88
N ALA A 10 -4.67 -8.93 2.95
CA ALA A 10 -5.88 -9.64 3.31
C ALA A 10 -5.68 -10.37 4.65
N VAL A 11 -6.69 -10.38 5.48
CA VAL A 11 -6.69 -11.05 6.78
C VAL A 11 -8.02 -11.77 6.99
N ASP A 12 -7.97 -12.88 7.73
CA ASP A 12 -9.17 -13.50 8.28
C ASP A 12 -9.66 -12.62 9.47
N PRO A 13 -10.84 -11.98 9.36
CA PRO A 13 -11.35 -11.09 10.41
C PRO A 13 -11.59 -11.79 11.75
N LYS A 14 -11.59 -13.12 11.79
CA LYS A 14 -11.67 -13.90 13.05
C LYS A 14 -10.35 -13.90 13.80
N ARG A 15 -9.23 -13.66 13.13
CA ARG A 15 -7.90 -13.64 13.73
C ARG A 15 -7.55 -12.28 14.35
N LEU A 16 -8.16 -11.20 13.85
CA LEU A 16 -7.85 -9.85 14.28
C LEU A 16 -9.10 -8.96 14.20
N ALA A 17 -9.47 -8.35 15.32
CA ALA A 17 -10.69 -7.54 15.42
C ALA A 17 -10.49 -6.08 14.95
N ALA A 18 -9.24 -5.60 14.92
CA ALA A 18 -8.88 -4.26 14.48
C ALA A 18 -7.53 -4.29 13.75
N PHE A 19 -7.36 -3.38 12.79
CA PHE A 19 -6.18 -3.32 11.92
C PHE A 19 -5.30 -2.11 12.21
N THR A 20 -5.40 -1.56 13.42
CA THR A 20 -4.50 -0.49 13.86
C THR A 20 -3.10 -1.03 14.16
N PRO A 21 -2.05 -0.19 14.07
CA PRO A 21 -0.68 -0.61 14.34
C PRO A 21 -0.51 -1.31 15.69
N GLU A 22 -1.12 -0.78 16.75
CA GLU A 22 -1.02 -1.34 18.09
C GLU A 22 -1.74 -2.70 18.21
N ALA A 23 -2.91 -2.85 17.55
CA ALA A 23 -3.64 -4.10 17.58
C ALA A 23 -2.87 -5.23 16.87
N VAL A 24 -2.26 -4.91 15.72
CA VAL A 24 -1.42 -5.83 14.95
C VAL A 24 -0.16 -6.19 15.73
N LEU A 25 0.55 -5.19 16.27
CA LEU A 25 1.73 -5.39 17.09
C LEU A 25 1.43 -6.30 18.29
N LYS A 26 0.36 -6.00 19.02
CA LYS A 26 -0.08 -6.81 20.14
C LYS A 26 -0.36 -8.26 19.73
N ALA A 27 -0.98 -8.49 18.60
CA ALA A 27 -1.24 -9.84 18.10
C ALA A 27 0.07 -10.59 17.80
N CYS A 28 1.06 -9.89 17.20
CA CYS A 28 2.36 -10.49 16.90
C CYS A 28 3.14 -10.86 18.18
N VAL A 29 3.25 -9.94 19.15
CA VAL A 29 4.06 -10.13 20.36
C VAL A 29 3.39 -11.01 21.43
N SER A 30 2.06 -11.16 21.38
CA SER A 30 1.32 -12.01 22.34
C SER A 30 1.19 -13.46 21.88
N SER A 31 1.75 -13.81 20.73
CA SER A 31 1.68 -15.18 20.20
C SER A 31 2.72 -16.08 20.88
N ASP A 32 2.32 -17.31 21.24
CA ASP A 32 3.23 -18.33 21.80
C ASP A 32 4.25 -18.85 20.77
N VAL A 33 4.03 -18.56 19.50
CA VAL A 33 4.95 -18.86 18.40
C VAL A 33 5.33 -17.57 17.69
N PRO A 34 6.55 -17.46 17.13
CA PRO A 34 6.93 -16.27 16.36
C PRO A 34 5.87 -15.96 15.29
N LEU A 35 5.23 -14.82 15.40
CA LEU A 35 4.24 -14.34 14.47
C LEU A 35 4.70 -12.99 13.91
N TYR A 36 4.85 -12.93 12.61
CA TYR A 36 5.27 -11.73 11.91
C TYR A 36 4.05 -11.00 11.31
N PRO A 37 4.12 -9.67 11.14
CA PRO A 37 3.00 -8.93 10.55
C PRO A 37 2.61 -9.48 9.20
N PHE A 38 3.58 -9.71 8.33
CA PHE A 38 3.34 -10.08 6.96
C PHE A 38 4.11 -11.33 6.55
N ILE A 39 3.50 -12.14 5.68
CA ILE A 39 4.22 -13.26 5.07
C ILE A 39 5.19 -12.67 4.05
N ALA A 40 6.48 -12.86 4.29
CA ALA A 40 7.51 -12.53 3.33
C ALA A 40 7.39 -13.47 2.12
N ASN A 41 7.09 -12.94 0.95
CA ASN A 41 7.13 -13.71 -0.28
C ASN A 41 8.61 -13.88 -0.68
N SER A 42 9.17 -15.06 -0.47
CA SER A 42 10.58 -15.38 -0.68
C SER A 42 10.98 -15.55 -2.15
N ALA A 43 10.08 -15.34 -3.09
CA ALA A 43 10.30 -15.70 -4.47
C ALA A 43 10.22 -14.50 -5.42
N GLY A 44 11.19 -13.60 -5.38
CA GLY A 44 11.30 -12.62 -6.43
C GLY A 44 12.24 -11.48 -6.09
N GLU A 45 12.97 -11.03 -7.09
CA GLU A 45 13.81 -9.83 -7.07
C GLU A 45 13.05 -8.53 -6.72
N ASP A 46 11.70 -8.59 -6.65
CA ASP A 46 10.80 -7.54 -6.18
C ASP A 46 10.39 -7.78 -4.72
N GLY A 47 11.33 -8.12 -3.86
CA GLY A 47 11.09 -8.32 -2.42
C GLY A 47 10.29 -7.15 -1.86
N PHE A 48 9.10 -7.46 -1.31
CA PHE A 48 8.26 -6.46 -0.70
C PHE A 48 9.04 -5.72 0.39
N ASP A 49 9.22 -4.44 0.20
CA ASP A 49 9.78 -3.55 1.19
C ASP A 49 8.64 -2.79 1.89
N TYR A 50 8.43 -3.09 3.18
CA TYR A 50 7.37 -2.46 3.97
C TYR A 50 7.64 -0.97 4.22
N ALA A 51 8.90 -0.59 4.33
CA ALA A 51 9.28 0.77 4.68
C ALA A 51 8.74 1.86 3.73
N PRO A 52 8.82 1.71 2.38
CA PRO A 52 8.23 2.68 1.46
C PRO A 52 6.71 2.83 1.60
N ALA A 53 6.00 1.71 1.73
CA ALA A 53 4.54 1.74 1.89
C ALA A 53 4.12 2.34 3.24
N MET A 54 4.86 2.00 4.30
CA MET A 54 4.69 2.60 5.62
C MET A 54 4.91 4.12 5.57
N ALA A 55 5.96 4.61 4.90
CA ALA A 55 6.21 6.03 4.79
C ALA A 55 5.07 6.78 4.10
N ALA A 56 4.55 6.25 2.98
CA ALA A 56 3.42 6.82 2.27
C ALA A 56 2.14 6.84 3.12
N LEU A 57 1.89 5.75 3.86
CA LEU A 57 0.76 5.65 4.78
C LEU A 57 0.88 6.65 5.93
N CYS A 58 2.03 6.67 6.63
CA CYS A 58 2.29 7.52 7.77
C CYS A 58 2.24 9.02 7.41
N ALA A 59 2.65 9.39 6.19
CA ALA A 59 2.52 10.76 5.69
C ALA A 59 1.04 11.21 5.57
N ARG A 60 0.10 10.28 5.57
CA ARG A 60 -1.35 10.56 5.54
C ARG A 60 -2.01 10.40 6.91
N ASP A 61 -1.60 9.39 7.66
CA ASP A 61 -2.24 9.05 8.93
C ASP A 61 -1.85 10.03 10.05
N TYR A 62 -0.63 10.57 10.01
CA TYR A 62 -0.09 11.39 11.10
C TYR A 62 0.09 12.86 10.74
N VAL A 63 -0.44 13.32 9.59
CA VAL A 63 -0.33 14.73 9.17
C VAL A 63 -1.70 15.34 8.94
N ASP A 64 -1.94 16.49 9.58
CA ASP A 64 -3.09 17.35 9.35
C ASP A 64 -2.62 18.66 8.67
N ILE A 65 -2.73 18.70 7.35
CA ILE A 65 -2.30 19.85 6.55
C ILE A 65 -3.11 21.10 6.87
N GLU A 66 -4.42 20.96 7.16
CA GLU A 66 -5.30 22.09 7.45
C GLU A 66 -4.89 22.80 8.75
N LYS A 67 -4.37 22.05 9.71
CA LYS A 67 -3.88 22.59 10.99
C LYS A 67 -2.36 22.80 11.00
N ALA A 68 -1.67 22.47 9.92
CA ALA A 68 -0.21 22.46 9.85
C ALA A 68 0.41 21.72 11.07
N SER A 69 -0.12 20.55 11.40
CA SER A 69 0.30 19.75 12.56
C SER A 69 0.54 18.30 12.20
N CYS A 70 1.30 17.60 13.04
CA CYS A 70 1.57 16.17 12.90
C CYS A 70 1.65 15.49 14.27
N SER A 71 1.59 14.15 14.29
CA SER A 71 1.53 13.32 15.50
C SER A 71 2.40 12.07 15.39
N PHE A 72 3.66 12.25 14.95
CA PHE A 72 4.63 11.16 14.87
C PHE A 72 5.22 10.73 16.21
N ASP A 73 4.97 11.47 17.28
CA ASP A 73 5.30 11.11 18.67
C ASP A 73 4.25 10.20 19.32
N SER A 74 3.23 9.79 18.60
CA SER A 74 2.13 8.93 19.07
C SER A 74 2.54 7.48 19.26
N ASP A 75 1.84 6.77 20.17
CA ASP A 75 2.03 5.33 20.37
C ASP A 75 1.74 4.53 19.10
N SER A 76 0.80 5.00 18.26
CA SER A 76 0.47 4.38 16.99
C SER A 76 1.64 4.43 16.00
N PHE A 77 2.33 5.56 15.84
CA PHE A 77 3.50 5.64 14.99
C PHE A 77 4.65 4.79 15.52
N LYS A 78 4.87 4.77 16.83
CA LYS A 78 5.85 3.90 17.46
C LYS A 78 5.55 2.42 17.22
N ALA A 79 4.27 2.02 17.28
CA ALA A 79 3.86 0.67 16.90
C ALA A 79 4.17 0.35 15.42
N GLN A 80 4.06 1.33 14.51
CA GLN A 80 4.50 1.15 13.10
C GLN A 80 6.01 0.88 13.00
N LEU A 81 6.83 1.58 13.79
CA LEU A 81 8.28 1.34 13.82
C LEU A 81 8.60 -0.07 14.31
N GLN A 82 7.96 -0.53 15.38
CA GLN A 82 8.13 -1.88 15.90
C GLN A 82 7.65 -2.96 14.93
N LEU A 83 6.54 -2.73 14.21
CA LEU A 83 6.08 -3.62 13.15
C LEU A 83 7.08 -3.71 11.99
N LEU A 84 7.73 -2.60 11.65
CA LEU A 84 8.78 -2.57 10.64
C LEU A 84 9.99 -3.40 11.10
N GLU A 85 10.42 -3.27 12.34
CA GLU A 85 11.52 -4.04 12.92
C GLU A 85 11.21 -5.54 12.92
N LEU A 86 10.00 -5.94 13.34
CA LEU A 86 9.55 -7.33 13.27
C LEU A 86 9.56 -7.86 11.83
N GLN A 87 9.17 -7.04 10.87
CA GLN A 87 9.17 -7.42 9.46
C GLN A 87 10.58 -7.58 8.89
N GLU A 88 11.51 -6.73 9.29
CA GLU A 88 12.93 -6.87 8.90
C GLU A 88 13.55 -8.13 9.52
N ALA A 89 13.23 -8.44 10.78
CA ALA A 89 13.65 -9.69 11.41
C ALA A 89 13.14 -10.91 10.67
N ALA A 90 11.91 -10.87 10.15
CA ALA A 90 11.32 -11.96 9.35
C ALA A 90 12.08 -12.23 8.04
N LYS A 91 12.68 -11.21 7.43
CA LYS A 91 13.50 -11.38 6.21
C LYS A 91 14.75 -12.22 6.45
N ALA A 92 15.28 -12.23 7.68
CA ALA A 92 16.47 -13.00 8.04
C ALA A 92 16.17 -14.48 8.30
N GLU A 93 14.91 -14.85 8.46
CA GLU A 93 14.50 -16.23 8.73
C GLU A 93 14.23 -17.01 7.44
N SER A 94 14.61 -18.29 7.45
CA SER A 94 14.28 -19.20 6.34
C SER A 94 12.80 -19.56 6.38
N PHE A 95 12.12 -19.43 5.24
CA PHE A 95 10.72 -19.77 5.02
C PHE A 95 10.32 -21.16 5.61
N PRO A 96 9.07 -21.34 6.17
CA PRO A 96 7.93 -20.44 6.13
C PRO A 96 7.74 -19.63 7.44
N CYS A 97 7.71 -18.31 7.35
CA CYS A 97 7.29 -17.46 8.46
C CYS A 97 5.79 -17.54 8.69
N ASN A 98 5.35 -17.65 9.94
CA ASN A 98 3.95 -17.50 10.30
C ASN A 98 3.59 -16.02 10.20
N GLY A 99 2.90 -15.63 9.14
CA GLY A 99 2.39 -14.28 8.96
C GLY A 99 0.95 -14.12 9.41
N LEU A 100 0.62 -12.93 9.90
CA LEU A 100 -0.74 -12.57 10.25
C LEU A 100 -1.55 -12.19 9.01
N PHE A 101 -0.92 -11.51 8.08
CA PHE A 101 -1.51 -11.00 6.85
C PHE A 101 -0.93 -11.65 5.60
N TYR A 102 -1.75 -11.73 4.57
CA TYR A 102 -1.36 -12.16 3.23
C TYR A 102 -1.17 -10.92 2.35
N TYR A 103 0.07 -10.66 1.95
CA TYR A 103 0.39 -9.58 1.03
C TYR A 103 -0.14 -9.83 -0.36
N ASP A 104 -0.61 -8.77 -0.99
CA ASP A 104 -1.00 -8.82 -2.38
C ASP A 104 -0.85 -7.50 -3.13
N VAL A 105 -0.44 -7.63 -4.38
CA VAL A 105 -0.42 -6.52 -5.34
C VAL A 105 -1.46 -6.81 -6.41
N ILE A 106 -2.53 -6.05 -6.42
CA ILE A 106 -3.53 -6.11 -7.47
C ILE A 106 -3.04 -5.25 -8.63
N ALA A 107 -2.47 -5.89 -9.64
CA ALA A 107 -1.87 -5.25 -10.79
C ALA A 107 -2.81 -5.21 -12.02
N ASP A 108 -3.73 -6.16 -12.11
CA ASP A 108 -4.70 -6.28 -13.19
C ASP A 108 -5.89 -7.16 -12.78
N ALA A 109 -6.88 -7.27 -13.66
CA ALA A 109 -8.04 -8.13 -13.41
C ALA A 109 -7.70 -9.63 -13.31
N GLY A 110 -6.62 -10.07 -13.94
CA GLY A 110 -6.11 -11.44 -13.82
C GLY A 110 -5.52 -11.71 -12.44
N THR A 111 -4.87 -10.71 -11.83
CA THR A 111 -4.31 -10.81 -10.48
C THR A 111 -5.43 -10.98 -9.45
N VAL A 112 -6.57 -10.34 -9.62
CA VAL A 112 -7.75 -10.54 -8.77
C VAL A 112 -8.20 -12.01 -8.81
N ALA A 113 -8.17 -12.63 -9.99
CA ALA A 113 -8.56 -14.03 -10.20
C ALA A 113 -7.52 -15.05 -9.73
N TYR A 114 -6.24 -14.72 -9.84
CA TYR A 114 -5.11 -15.66 -9.66
C TYR A 114 -4.84 -16.08 -8.21
N ARG A 115 -5.42 -15.39 -7.26
CA ARG A 115 -5.14 -15.56 -5.83
C ARG A 115 -5.52 -16.90 -5.25
N ALA A 116 -6.72 -17.37 -5.58
CA ALA A 116 -7.28 -18.58 -4.98
C ALA A 116 -6.45 -19.83 -5.31
N GLU A 117 -5.87 -19.90 -6.51
CA GLU A 117 -5.10 -21.06 -6.95
C GLU A 117 -3.64 -21.06 -6.46
N ARG A 118 -3.00 -19.87 -6.39
CA ARG A 118 -1.55 -19.82 -6.15
C ARG A 118 -1.13 -20.03 -4.70
N TYR A 119 -1.95 -19.61 -3.74
CA TYR A 119 -1.55 -19.59 -2.34
C TYR A 119 -2.19 -20.66 -1.49
N LEU A 120 -3.01 -21.57 -2.06
CA LEU A 120 -3.80 -22.56 -1.30
C LEU A 120 -4.57 -21.91 -0.14
N LEU A 121 -4.93 -20.63 -0.32
CA LEU A 121 -5.68 -19.90 0.67
C LEU A 121 -7.09 -20.49 0.77
N PRO A 122 -7.68 -20.51 1.97
CA PRO A 122 -9.10 -20.81 2.10
C PRO A 122 -9.91 -19.87 1.20
N PRO A 123 -11.12 -20.26 0.77
CA PRO A 123 -11.95 -19.41 -0.08
C PRO A 123 -12.00 -17.98 0.42
N MET A 124 -11.89 -16.99 -0.48
CA MET A 124 -11.87 -15.56 -0.16
C MET A 124 -13.06 -15.08 0.67
N GLU A 125 -14.11 -15.88 0.78
CA GLU A 125 -15.25 -15.63 1.68
C GLU A 125 -14.86 -15.44 3.15
N GLN A 126 -13.66 -15.84 3.53
CA GLN A 126 -13.13 -15.71 4.90
C GLN A 126 -12.18 -14.53 5.10
N TYR A 127 -11.81 -13.83 4.04
CA TYR A 127 -10.82 -12.75 4.11
C TYR A 127 -11.43 -11.41 3.74
N VAL A 128 -10.87 -10.36 4.35
CA VAL A 128 -11.15 -8.96 3.98
C VAL A 128 -9.86 -8.27 3.60
N PHE A 129 -9.94 -7.33 2.66
CA PHE A 129 -8.84 -6.43 2.36
C PHE A 129 -8.80 -5.34 3.43
N CYS A 130 -7.70 -5.24 4.14
CA CYS A 130 -7.50 -4.25 5.19
C CYS A 130 -6.36 -3.28 4.87
N GLY A 131 -5.50 -3.62 3.90
CA GLY A 131 -4.28 -2.88 3.64
C GLY A 131 -3.23 -3.07 4.74
N TYR A 132 -2.34 -2.11 4.84
CA TYR A 132 -1.36 -2.04 5.93
C TYR A 132 -2.01 -1.61 7.24
N PRO A 133 -1.41 -1.92 8.40
CA PRO A 133 -1.91 -1.40 9.67
C PRO A 133 -2.01 0.12 9.65
N SER A 134 -3.18 0.65 9.99
CA SER A 134 -3.50 2.07 9.89
C SER A 134 -4.54 2.45 10.93
N ASP A 135 -4.49 3.69 11.40
CA ASP A 135 -5.52 4.26 12.26
C ASP A 135 -6.82 4.55 11.50
N HIS A 136 -6.79 4.41 10.17
CA HIS A 136 -7.93 4.52 9.28
C HIS A 136 -8.42 3.15 8.80
N ALA A 137 -9.64 3.10 8.27
CA ALA A 137 -10.32 1.84 7.96
C ALA A 137 -9.64 1.00 6.84
N ASN A 138 -8.81 1.61 5.98
CA ASN A 138 -8.16 0.96 4.86
C ASN A 138 -6.78 1.56 4.61
N GLY A 139 -5.74 0.81 4.97
CA GLY A 139 -4.34 1.16 4.76
C GLY A 139 -3.77 0.69 3.41
N SER A 140 -4.60 0.38 2.42
CA SER A 140 -4.12 0.00 1.08
C SER A 140 -3.53 1.19 0.35
N VAL A 141 -2.46 0.94 -0.42
CA VAL A 141 -1.70 1.98 -1.10
C VAL A 141 -1.87 1.86 -2.61
N LEU A 142 -2.26 2.96 -3.23
CA LEU A 142 -2.38 3.11 -4.68
C LEU A 142 -1.02 3.53 -5.25
N HIS A 143 -0.51 2.75 -6.19
CA HIS A 143 0.70 3.08 -6.95
C HIS A 143 0.32 3.47 -8.37
N PHE A 144 0.59 4.70 -8.75
CA PHE A 144 0.39 5.16 -10.11
C PHE A 144 1.47 4.61 -11.02
N SER A 145 1.06 4.07 -12.15
CA SER A 145 1.95 3.71 -13.25
C SER A 145 1.95 4.83 -14.28
N GLU A 146 3.15 5.23 -14.68
CA GLU A 146 3.37 6.23 -15.75
C GLU A 146 2.53 7.50 -15.60
N LEU A 147 3.02 8.37 -14.77
CA LEU A 147 2.50 9.74 -14.66
C LEU A 147 3.03 10.57 -15.83
N PHE A 148 2.14 11.15 -16.61
CA PHE A 148 2.47 12.04 -17.70
C PHE A 148 1.93 13.44 -17.42
N ALA A 149 2.73 14.44 -17.81
CA ALA A 149 2.34 15.84 -17.77
C ALA A 149 2.78 16.55 -19.07
N ILE A 150 2.04 17.56 -19.47
CA ILE A 150 2.41 18.42 -20.61
C ILE A 150 3.18 19.61 -20.07
N ASN A 151 4.43 19.78 -20.54
CA ASN A 151 5.22 20.96 -20.16
C ASN A 151 4.48 22.25 -20.55
N ALA A 152 4.30 23.13 -19.58
CA ALA A 152 3.61 24.41 -19.77
C ALA A 152 4.21 25.27 -20.89
N ASN A 153 5.52 25.14 -21.14
CA ASN A 153 6.24 25.87 -22.17
C ASN A 153 6.32 25.17 -23.54
N SER A 154 5.71 23.96 -23.66
CA SER A 154 5.71 23.22 -24.92
C SER A 154 4.99 24.01 -26.02
N LYS A 155 5.58 24.05 -27.20
CA LYS A 155 4.97 24.58 -28.41
C LYS A 155 4.06 23.60 -29.13
N GLN A 156 4.06 22.32 -28.67
CA GLN A 156 3.32 21.20 -29.28
C GLN A 156 2.27 20.64 -28.33
N LYS A 157 1.59 21.51 -27.56
CA LYS A 157 0.60 21.09 -26.55
C LYS A 157 -0.54 20.24 -27.13
N SER A 158 -1.01 20.60 -28.32
CA SER A 158 -2.10 19.87 -28.99
C SER A 158 -1.70 18.45 -29.37
N GLY A 159 -0.48 18.26 -29.88
CA GLY A 159 0.05 16.93 -30.20
C GLY A 159 0.29 16.10 -28.92
N ALA A 160 0.85 16.72 -27.88
CA ALA A 160 1.02 16.07 -26.59
C ALA A 160 -0.32 15.64 -25.97
N TRP A 161 -1.33 16.51 -26.03
CA TRP A 161 -2.68 16.17 -25.57
C TRP A 161 -3.31 15.02 -26.38
N ALA A 162 -3.17 15.04 -27.72
CA ALA A 162 -3.67 13.96 -28.55
C ALA A 162 -3.03 12.61 -28.19
N PHE A 163 -1.71 12.60 -27.92
CA PHE A 163 -1.01 11.41 -27.45
C PHE A 163 -1.52 10.93 -26.09
N LEU A 164 -1.65 11.82 -25.09
CA LEU A 164 -2.18 11.45 -23.78
C LEU A 164 -3.61 10.93 -23.86
N SER A 165 -4.45 11.59 -24.69
CA SER A 165 -5.83 11.14 -24.93
C SER A 165 -5.88 9.74 -25.55
N TYR A 166 -4.94 9.42 -26.46
CA TYR A 166 -4.83 8.10 -27.04
C TYR A 166 -4.51 7.02 -25.99
N LEU A 167 -3.63 7.31 -25.03
CA LEU A 167 -3.29 6.38 -23.95
C LEU A 167 -4.50 6.00 -23.07
N LEU A 168 -5.53 6.84 -23.04
CA LEU A 168 -6.77 6.62 -22.28
C LEU A 168 -7.88 5.95 -23.10
N THR A 169 -7.63 5.71 -24.41
CA THR A 169 -8.62 5.01 -25.26
C THR A 169 -8.74 3.54 -24.90
N GLN A 170 -9.90 2.97 -25.16
CA GLN A 170 -10.15 1.55 -24.89
C GLN A 170 -9.09 0.63 -25.53
N PRO A 171 -8.71 0.73 -26.82
CA PRO A 171 -7.72 -0.17 -27.40
C PRO A 171 -6.35 -0.10 -26.72
N CYS A 172 -5.93 1.10 -26.27
CA CYS A 172 -4.67 1.25 -25.57
C CYS A 172 -4.76 0.65 -24.16
N GLN A 173 -5.83 0.95 -23.43
CA GLN A 173 -6.04 0.44 -22.08
C GLN A 173 -6.22 -1.09 -22.04
N GLU A 174 -6.87 -1.71 -23.02
CA GLU A 174 -6.99 -3.17 -23.15
C GLU A 174 -5.65 -3.86 -23.42
N SER A 175 -4.70 -3.16 -24.05
CA SER A 175 -3.37 -3.69 -24.34
C SER A 175 -2.41 -3.65 -23.16
N MET A 176 -2.76 -2.95 -22.08
CA MET A 176 -1.93 -2.83 -20.89
C MET A 176 -1.91 -4.14 -20.11
N GLN A 177 -0.71 -4.64 -19.85
CA GLN A 177 -0.48 -5.81 -19.02
C GLN A 177 0.12 -5.39 -17.67
N LEU A 178 -0.16 -6.15 -16.63
CA LEU A 178 0.34 -5.94 -15.26
C LEU A 178 -0.02 -4.58 -14.65
N ARG A 179 -1.18 -4.02 -15.07
CA ARG A 179 -1.73 -2.75 -14.57
C ARG A 179 -3.23 -2.76 -14.64
N LEU A 180 -3.86 -2.16 -13.62
CA LEU A 180 -5.27 -1.85 -13.67
C LEU A 180 -5.49 -0.64 -14.58
N PRO A 181 -6.42 -0.73 -15.54
CA PRO A 181 -6.71 0.39 -16.43
C PRO A 181 -7.41 1.52 -15.67
N VAL A 182 -7.12 2.77 -16.02
CA VAL A 182 -7.85 3.94 -15.50
C VAL A 182 -9.18 4.16 -16.23
N ASN A 183 -9.39 3.49 -17.36
CA ASN A 183 -10.66 3.50 -18.08
C ASN A 183 -11.59 2.47 -17.43
N ASP A 184 -12.59 2.97 -16.72
CA ASP A 184 -13.53 2.16 -15.95
C ASP A 184 -14.29 1.13 -16.81
N SER A 185 -14.70 1.50 -18.02
CA SER A 185 -15.37 0.58 -18.94
C SER A 185 -14.48 -0.62 -19.32
N VAL A 186 -13.17 -0.40 -19.44
CA VAL A 186 -12.19 -1.47 -19.72
C VAL A 186 -12.04 -2.36 -18.51
N LEU A 187 -11.91 -1.80 -17.32
CA LEU A 187 -11.81 -2.55 -16.06
C LEU A 187 -13.04 -3.43 -15.86
N HIS A 188 -14.23 -2.86 -15.99
CA HIS A 188 -15.49 -3.62 -15.90
C HIS A 188 -15.56 -4.78 -16.92
N ALA A 189 -15.17 -4.54 -18.17
CA ALA A 189 -15.16 -5.57 -19.19
C ALA A 189 -14.16 -6.70 -18.89
N GLN A 190 -12.97 -6.36 -18.35
CA GLN A 190 -11.97 -7.33 -17.94
C GLN A 190 -12.47 -8.21 -16.80
N LEU A 191 -13.04 -7.61 -15.73
CA LEU A 191 -13.60 -8.34 -14.60
C LEU A 191 -14.78 -9.23 -15.00
N ALA A 192 -15.69 -8.72 -15.82
CA ALA A 192 -16.80 -9.51 -16.39
C ALA A 192 -16.30 -10.68 -17.24
N GLY A 193 -15.19 -10.48 -17.97
CA GLY A 193 -14.53 -11.54 -18.72
C GLY A 193 -13.98 -12.64 -17.85
N GLN A 194 -13.38 -12.31 -16.70
CA GLN A 194 -12.88 -13.27 -15.71
C GLN A 194 -14.04 -14.02 -15.03
N LEU A 195 -15.11 -13.31 -14.66
CA LEU A 195 -16.31 -13.91 -14.10
C LEU A 195 -16.93 -14.94 -15.05
N LYS A 196 -17.02 -14.59 -16.34
CA LYS A 196 -17.56 -15.52 -17.36
C LYS A 196 -16.67 -16.78 -17.55
N LYS A 197 -15.39 -16.68 -17.31
CA LYS A 197 -14.43 -17.80 -17.34
C LYS A 197 -14.43 -18.60 -16.03
N GLU A 198 -15.23 -18.20 -15.05
CA GLU A 198 -15.28 -18.81 -13.71
C GLU A 198 -13.94 -18.78 -12.98
N THR A 199 -13.06 -17.84 -13.34
CA THR A 199 -11.75 -17.63 -12.68
C THR A 199 -11.83 -16.70 -11.47
N ILE A 200 -12.96 -16.00 -11.32
CA ILE A 200 -13.26 -15.06 -10.23
C ILE A 200 -14.76 -15.15 -9.94
N THR A 201 -15.14 -14.95 -8.69
CA THR A 201 -16.54 -14.90 -8.25
C THR A 201 -17.07 -13.46 -8.21
N GLN A 202 -18.40 -13.30 -8.17
CA GLN A 202 -19.01 -11.98 -7.98
C GLN A 202 -18.57 -11.37 -6.64
N HIS A 203 -18.48 -12.18 -5.59
CA HIS A 203 -18.03 -11.73 -4.27
C HIS A 203 -16.61 -11.12 -4.31
N GLU A 204 -15.67 -11.72 -5.04
CA GLU A 204 -14.32 -11.18 -5.22
C GLU A 204 -14.32 -9.85 -5.98
N ILE A 205 -15.20 -9.69 -6.97
CA ILE A 205 -15.40 -8.41 -7.67
C ILE A 205 -15.93 -7.36 -6.69
N ASP A 206 -16.90 -7.71 -5.86
CA ASP A 206 -17.49 -6.80 -4.88
C ASP A 206 -16.46 -6.36 -3.83
N LEU A 207 -15.63 -7.30 -3.34
CA LEU A 207 -14.51 -6.98 -2.44
C LEU A 207 -13.47 -6.06 -3.10
N PHE A 208 -13.16 -6.30 -4.38
CA PHE A 208 -12.26 -5.43 -5.13
C PHE A 208 -12.79 -4.00 -5.24
N TYR A 209 -14.07 -3.82 -5.56
CA TYR A 209 -14.66 -2.48 -5.61
C TYR A 209 -14.74 -1.82 -4.24
N GLN A 210 -15.04 -2.56 -3.18
CA GLN A 210 -14.97 -2.05 -1.80
C GLN A 210 -13.55 -1.58 -1.44
N LEU A 211 -12.53 -2.33 -1.88
CA LEU A 211 -11.13 -1.92 -1.71
C LEU A 211 -10.85 -0.61 -2.44
N VAL A 212 -11.24 -0.50 -3.73
CA VAL A 212 -11.01 0.70 -4.55
C VAL A 212 -11.72 1.92 -3.97
N ASP A 213 -12.97 1.77 -3.56
CA ASP A 213 -13.75 2.85 -2.93
C ASP A 213 -13.17 3.30 -1.59
N GLY A 214 -12.50 2.39 -0.89
CA GLY A 214 -11.84 2.63 0.40
C GLY A 214 -10.45 3.27 0.30
N LEU A 215 -9.84 3.36 -0.90
CA LEU A 215 -8.50 3.90 -1.06
C LEU A 215 -8.39 5.36 -0.61
N ARG A 216 -7.38 5.66 0.21
CA ARG A 216 -7.09 7.01 0.73
C ARG A 216 -5.64 7.41 0.53
N VAL A 217 -4.75 6.44 0.31
CA VAL A 217 -3.31 6.64 0.24
C VAL A 217 -2.82 6.35 -1.18
N ALA A 218 -2.08 7.28 -1.74
CA ALA A 218 -1.36 7.10 -3.00
C ALA A 218 0.13 7.36 -2.75
N ASP A 219 0.96 6.45 -3.21
CA ASP A 219 2.42 6.60 -3.17
C ASP A 219 2.85 7.67 -4.17
N TYR A 220 3.43 8.74 -3.64
CA TYR A 220 4.07 9.83 -4.39
C TYR A 220 5.55 9.90 -4.00
N PRO A 221 6.47 9.28 -4.74
CA PRO A 221 7.90 9.22 -4.37
C PRO A 221 8.57 10.57 -4.14
N THR A 222 7.94 11.66 -4.54
CA THR A 222 8.41 13.04 -4.36
C THR A 222 7.72 13.79 -3.21
N ASP A 223 6.89 13.13 -2.41
CA ASP A 223 6.27 13.75 -1.23
C ASP A 223 7.35 14.05 -0.19
N PRO A 224 7.51 15.32 0.23
CA PRO A 224 8.58 15.70 1.17
C PRO A 224 8.42 15.07 2.55
N VAL A 225 7.18 14.81 3.00
CA VAL A 225 6.94 14.14 4.29
C VAL A 225 7.35 12.68 4.21
N GLU A 226 6.98 11.98 3.15
CA GLU A 226 7.45 10.60 2.92
C GLU A 226 8.98 10.53 2.88
N GLN A 227 9.62 11.51 2.23
CA GLN A 227 11.07 11.56 2.17
C GLN A 227 11.70 11.76 3.57
N ILE A 228 11.16 12.66 4.39
CA ILE A 228 11.62 12.85 5.77
C ILE A 228 11.50 11.55 6.57
N ILE A 229 10.36 10.87 6.46
CA ILE A 229 10.14 9.60 7.16
C ILE A 229 11.19 8.57 6.72
N ARG A 230 11.38 8.36 5.43
CA ARG A 230 12.34 7.40 4.87
C ARG A 230 13.78 7.68 5.32
N GLU A 231 14.17 8.94 5.39
CA GLU A 231 15.51 9.35 5.85
C GLU A 231 15.74 8.98 7.32
N GLU A 232 14.72 9.13 8.18
CA GLU A 232 14.85 8.79 9.61
C GLU A 232 14.64 7.29 9.90
N LEU A 233 13.96 6.55 9.00
CA LEU A 233 13.88 5.10 9.13
C LEU A 233 15.22 4.39 8.88
N ALA A 234 16.11 4.96 8.06
CA ALA A 234 17.38 4.33 7.73
C ALA A 234 18.30 4.12 8.97
N PRO A 235 18.58 5.11 9.83
CA PRO A 235 19.33 4.89 11.06
C PRO A 235 18.59 4.00 12.07
N TYR A 236 17.27 4.03 12.14
CA TYR A 236 16.49 3.12 12.97
C TYR A 236 16.72 1.66 12.58
N LEU A 237 16.57 1.34 11.30
CA LEU A 237 16.78 -0.01 10.78
C LEU A 237 18.24 -0.48 10.88
N ALA A 238 19.19 0.44 10.89
CA ALA A 238 20.60 0.13 11.12
C ALA A 238 20.93 -0.12 12.61
N GLY A 239 19.99 0.16 13.52
CA GLY A 239 20.20 0.10 14.97
C GLY A 239 20.99 1.29 15.55
N ASP A 240 21.14 2.36 14.77
CA ASP A 240 21.86 3.59 15.16
C ASP A 240 20.94 4.61 15.85
N ALA A 241 19.64 4.38 15.88
CA ALA A 241 18.65 5.21 16.56
C ALA A 241 17.61 4.33 17.25
N THR A 242 17.11 4.79 18.38
CA THR A 242 15.98 4.16 19.08
C THR A 242 14.64 4.55 18.46
N GLU A 243 13.60 3.83 18.83
CA GLU A 243 12.21 4.13 18.45
C GLU A 243 11.83 5.57 18.85
N ASP A 244 12.07 5.96 20.09
CA ASP A 244 11.75 7.31 20.59
C ASP A 244 12.55 8.40 19.87
N GLU A 245 13.85 8.21 19.65
CA GLU A 245 14.68 9.16 18.90
C GLU A 245 14.21 9.32 17.45
N THR A 246 13.77 8.24 16.81
CA THR A 246 13.25 8.26 15.45
C THR A 246 11.91 8.99 15.39
N ALA A 247 11.01 8.67 16.30
CA ALA A 247 9.70 9.32 16.41
C ALA A 247 9.85 10.84 16.64
N ASP A 248 10.70 11.25 17.59
CA ASP A 248 10.97 12.65 17.90
C ASP A 248 11.59 13.41 16.73
N LYS A 249 12.52 12.78 15.99
CA LYS A 249 13.14 13.40 14.81
C LYS A 249 12.13 13.58 13.66
N VAL A 250 11.35 12.55 13.35
CA VAL A 250 10.30 12.65 12.33
C VAL A 250 9.29 13.73 12.72
N GLN A 251 8.81 13.72 13.98
CA GLN A 251 7.89 14.73 14.52
C GLN A 251 8.43 16.14 14.31
N SER A 252 9.67 16.39 14.73
CA SER A 252 10.29 17.71 14.68
C SER A 252 10.51 18.20 13.24
N ARG A 253 11.00 17.33 12.36
CA ARG A 253 11.29 17.68 10.97
C ARG A 253 10.02 17.93 10.17
N VAL A 254 9.01 17.06 10.31
CA VAL A 254 7.73 17.23 9.63
C VAL A 254 6.99 18.45 10.15
N TYR A 255 6.99 18.68 11.47
CA TYR A 255 6.40 19.89 12.03
C TYR A 255 7.01 21.16 11.45
N LEU A 256 8.32 21.26 11.39
CA LEU A 256 9.01 22.42 10.79
C LEU A 256 8.64 22.60 9.32
N TYR A 257 8.64 21.52 8.54
CA TYR A 257 8.22 21.57 7.14
C TYR A 257 6.80 22.11 6.98
N LEU A 258 5.85 21.63 7.79
CA LEU A 258 4.46 22.07 7.74
C LEU A 258 4.32 23.56 8.10
N GLN A 259 5.08 24.04 9.11
CA GLN A 259 5.08 25.45 9.48
C GLN A 259 5.61 26.36 8.35
N GLU A 260 6.63 25.91 7.60
CA GLU A 260 7.21 26.65 6.49
C GLU A 260 6.31 26.67 5.23
N GLN A 261 5.51 25.62 5.01
CA GLN A 261 4.72 25.49 3.78
C GLN A 261 3.29 26.00 3.93
N TYR A 262 2.69 25.95 5.14
CA TYR A 262 1.25 26.14 5.33
C TYR A 262 0.88 27.22 6.37
N GLN A 263 1.84 27.92 6.95
CA GLN A 263 1.65 29.13 7.77
C GLN A 263 2.25 30.35 7.08
#